data_33cf7d4d05b67855b9dddcf20e7fff9d
#
_entry.id   33cf7d4d05b67855b9dddcf20e7fff9d
#
_cell.length_a   1.000
_cell.length_b   1.000
_cell.length_c   1.000
_cell.angle_alpha   90.00
_cell.angle_beta   90.00
_cell.angle_gamma   90.00
#
_symmetry.space_group_name_H-M   'P 1'
#
loop_
_entity.id
_entity.type
_entity.pdbx_description
1 polymer ?
#
loop_
_entity_poly.entity_id
_entity_poly.type
_entity_poly.pdbx_seq_one_letter_code
_entity_poly.pdbx_strand_id
1 'polypeptide(L)'
;MTERKQKIKCELYNDSMQNWKSKPIQKAQLIIADIPYNIGTNFYGSNPMWYNGGDNKNGESKLAGKAAFNSDFNFNVYEYFHFCSRLMKKEDDKLQGRGRSSNSPCMIVFCAFEQMHDLIQAANQQGFKNYIVLVFIKNYSPQVLKANMRVVGATEYALLFYRDKLPKFRNGLQIDENGKNIVGTGEMIFNWFKWEKDGEDIPKIHPAQKPVNLLKRLITIFTDPGDVVIDPCAGSGSTGRACLETGRNFYGFEINKDFYKRAKEEMLCYSQELGAVKDKRQVSIFDILREGESE
;
A
#
# COMPACT_ATOMS: atom_id res chain seq x y z
N MET A 1 30.16 -18.58 11.25
CA MET A 1 29.56 -18.57 9.91
C MET A 1 29.03 -17.18 9.70
N THR A 2 29.64 -16.36 8.86
CA THR A 2 29.21 -15.01 8.52
C THR A 2 27.99 -15.15 7.62
N GLU A 3 26.79 -14.85 8.15
CA GLU A 3 25.58 -14.73 7.35
C GLU A 3 25.83 -13.66 6.27
N ARG A 4 25.83 -14.08 5.01
CA ARG A 4 25.85 -13.14 3.89
C ARG A 4 24.52 -12.36 3.94
N LYS A 5 24.54 -11.11 4.42
CA LYS A 5 23.40 -10.20 4.32
C LYS A 5 22.93 -10.16 2.86
N GLN A 6 21.75 -10.68 2.61
CA GLN A 6 21.16 -10.69 1.28
C GLN A 6 20.91 -9.23 0.86
N LYS A 7 21.54 -8.79 -0.23
CA LYS A 7 21.38 -7.43 -0.75
C LYS A 7 19.93 -7.22 -1.17
N ILE A 8 19.25 -6.29 -0.53
CA ILE A 8 17.87 -5.91 -0.88
C ILE A 8 17.85 -5.27 -2.27
N LYS A 9 16.96 -5.75 -3.11
CA LYS A 9 16.74 -5.24 -4.46
C LYS A 9 15.60 -4.22 -4.45
N CYS A 10 15.85 -3.03 -5.00
CA CYS A 10 14.84 -1.98 -5.15
C CYS A 10 14.91 -1.43 -6.57
N GLU A 11 13.92 -1.79 -7.37
CA GLU A 11 13.84 -1.41 -8.78
C GLU A 11 12.56 -0.62 -9.05
N LEU A 12 12.71 0.59 -9.50
CA LEU A 12 11.61 1.42 -9.99
C LEU A 12 11.79 1.64 -11.50
N TYR A 13 10.77 1.32 -12.28
CA TYR A 13 10.77 1.45 -13.74
C TYR A 13 9.94 2.67 -14.17
N ASN A 14 10.51 3.54 -15.02
CA ASN A 14 9.72 4.57 -15.69
C ASN A 14 9.02 3.94 -16.90
N ASP A 15 7.94 3.22 -16.64
CA ASP A 15 7.23 2.45 -17.63
C ASP A 15 5.82 2.14 -17.17
N SER A 16 4.95 1.70 -18.07
CA SER A 16 3.66 1.12 -17.72
C SER A 16 3.81 -0.31 -17.21
N MET A 17 2.99 -0.70 -16.24
CA MET A 17 2.88 -2.09 -15.78
C MET A 17 2.55 -3.06 -16.93
N GLN A 18 1.93 -2.60 -18.02
CA GLN A 18 1.63 -3.41 -19.21
C GLN A 18 2.89 -3.99 -19.87
N ASN A 19 4.02 -3.30 -19.73
CA ASN A 19 5.32 -3.70 -20.29
C ASN A 19 6.13 -4.62 -19.37
N TRP A 20 5.51 -5.17 -18.33
CA TRP A 20 6.18 -5.99 -17.29
C TRP A 20 6.97 -7.18 -17.84
N LYS A 21 6.55 -7.76 -18.97
CA LYS A 21 7.23 -8.92 -19.59
C LYS A 21 8.66 -8.63 -20.02
N SER A 22 9.00 -7.37 -20.27
CA SER A 22 10.35 -6.93 -20.64
C SER A 22 11.28 -6.72 -19.43
N LYS A 23 10.77 -6.86 -18.20
CA LYS A 23 11.49 -6.56 -16.97
C LYS A 23 11.81 -7.83 -16.17
N PRO A 24 13.02 -7.92 -15.57
CA PRO A 24 13.42 -9.08 -14.76
C PRO A 24 12.81 -9.02 -13.35
N ILE A 25 11.50 -9.24 -13.24
CA ILE A 25 10.74 -9.12 -12.02
C ILE A 25 10.53 -10.49 -11.36
N GLN A 26 10.83 -10.59 -10.08
CA GLN A 26 10.54 -11.77 -9.27
C GLN A 26 9.07 -11.80 -8.85
N LYS A 27 8.56 -13.00 -8.57
CA LYS A 27 7.17 -13.18 -8.11
C LYS A 27 6.97 -12.58 -6.72
N ALA A 28 5.89 -11.82 -6.57
CA ALA A 28 5.55 -11.11 -5.36
C ALA A 28 4.91 -11.99 -4.29
N GLN A 29 5.27 -11.75 -3.05
CA GLN A 29 4.53 -12.18 -1.86
C GLN A 29 3.35 -11.24 -1.61
N LEU A 30 3.55 -9.94 -1.82
CA LEU A 30 2.54 -8.90 -1.69
C LEU A 30 2.57 -8.00 -2.94
N ILE A 31 1.39 -7.72 -3.50
CA ILE A 31 1.21 -6.61 -4.42
C ILE A 31 0.42 -5.55 -3.67
N ILE A 32 0.92 -4.31 -3.62
CA ILE A 32 0.23 -3.20 -2.96
C ILE A 32 0.24 -2.00 -3.89
N ALA A 33 -0.93 -1.43 -4.16
CA ALA A 33 -1.07 -0.35 -5.12
C ALA A 33 -2.16 0.65 -4.73
N ASP A 34 -1.87 1.92 -4.96
CA ASP A 34 -2.85 2.99 -5.00
C ASP A 34 -3.21 3.22 -6.47
N ILE A 35 -4.25 2.54 -6.93
CA ILE A 35 -4.65 2.61 -8.34
C ILE A 35 -5.36 3.92 -8.66
N PRO A 36 -5.34 4.39 -9.93
CA PRO A 36 -6.18 5.49 -10.37
C PRO A 36 -7.66 5.21 -10.11
N TYR A 37 -8.36 6.20 -9.55
CA TYR A 37 -9.76 6.01 -9.12
C TYR A 37 -10.77 6.14 -10.27
N ASN A 38 -10.33 6.58 -11.46
CA ASN A 38 -11.17 6.81 -12.63
C ASN A 38 -12.38 7.76 -12.39
N ILE A 39 -12.30 8.59 -11.35
CA ILE A 39 -13.37 9.54 -10.99
C ILE A 39 -13.19 10.89 -11.67
N GLY A 40 -12.05 11.12 -12.30
CA GLY A 40 -11.75 12.29 -13.11
C GLY A 40 -12.05 13.61 -12.39
N THR A 41 -12.88 14.47 -13.03
CA THR A 41 -13.32 15.75 -12.46
C THR A 41 -14.33 15.62 -11.32
N ASN A 42 -14.83 14.41 -11.04
CA ASN A 42 -15.71 14.13 -9.91
C ASN A 42 -14.94 13.94 -8.59
N PHE A 43 -13.62 14.04 -8.65
CA PHE A 43 -12.80 14.08 -7.44
C PHE A 43 -13.28 15.22 -6.52
N TYR A 44 -13.47 14.93 -5.24
CA TYR A 44 -14.15 15.83 -4.29
C TYR A 44 -13.59 17.26 -4.26
N GLY A 45 -12.30 17.44 -4.44
CA GLY A 45 -11.65 18.75 -4.47
C GLY A 45 -11.80 19.54 -5.76
N SER A 46 -12.34 18.93 -6.82
CA SER A 46 -12.45 19.51 -8.17
C SER A 46 -13.86 19.63 -8.69
N ASN A 47 -14.84 18.98 -8.05
CA ASN A 47 -16.22 18.98 -8.52
C ASN A 47 -16.89 20.34 -8.23
N PRO A 48 -17.32 21.11 -9.27
CA PRO A 48 -17.95 22.41 -9.09
C PRO A 48 -19.23 22.37 -8.25
N MET A 49 -19.96 21.25 -8.26
CA MET A 49 -21.21 21.10 -7.47
C MET A 49 -20.95 21.16 -5.96
N TRP A 50 -19.74 20.93 -5.49
CA TRP A 50 -19.34 21.02 -4.08
C TRP A 50 -19.15 22.47 -3.63
N TYR A 51 -18.92 23.38 -4.57
CA TYR A 51 -18.62 24.80 -4.32
C TYR A 51 -19.79 25.72 -4.65
N ASN A 52 -20.74 25.29 -5.50
CA ASN A 52 -21.93 26.06 -5.81
C ASN A 52 -22.85 26.13 -4.59
N GLY A 53 -22.95 27.33 -3.99
CA GLY A 53 -23.75 27.57 -2.80
C GLY A 53 -23.10 27.18 -1.46
N GLY A 54 -21.81 26.89 -1.43
CA GLY A 54 -21.03 26.70 -0.20
C GLY A 54 -20.63 28.02 0.47
N ASP A 55 -20.18 27.92 1.74
CA ASP A 55 -19.75 29.06 2.56
C ASP A 55 -18.54 29.83 1.96
N ASN A 56 -17.93 29.31 0.94
CA ASN A 56 -16.75 29.90 0.30
C ASN A 56 -17.16 30.77 -0.90
N LYS A 57 -17.67 31.96 -0.64
CA LYS A 57 -18.08 32.92 -1.67
C LYS A 57 -16.95 33.34 -2.63
N ASN A 58 -15.69 33.07 -2.29
CA ASN A 58 -14.50 33.47 -3.06
C ASN A 58 -13.59 32.33 -3.45
N GLY A 59 -13.96 31.06 -3.21
CA GLY A 59 -13.00 29.99 -3.26
C GLY A 59 -13.40 28.80 -4.09
N GLU A 60 -13.42 28.97 -5.39
CA GLU A 60 -13.16 27.80 -6.23
C GLU A 60 -11.74 27.31 -5.90
N SER A 61 -11.63 26.06 -5.49
CA SER A 61 -10.33 25.41 -5.40
C SER A 61 -9.58 25.62 -6.72
N LYS A 62 -8.27 25.88 -6.68
CA LYS A 62 -7.41 25.90 -7.88
C LYS A 62 -7.52 24.59 -8.69
N LEU A 63 -8.10 23.55 -8.11
CA LEU A 63 -8.35 22.23 -8.68
C LEU A 63 -9.79 22.09 -9.23
N ALA A 64 -10.67 23.09 -9.05
CA ALA A 64 -12.05 23.03 -9.55
C ALA A 64 -12.07 22.78 -11.06
N GLY A 65 -12.82 21.75 -11.49
CA GLY A 65 -12.91 21.35 -12.88
C GLY A 65 -11.67 20.65 -13.46
N LYS A 66 -10.64 20.37 -12.64
CA LYS A 66 -9.46 19.64 -13.06
C LYS A 66 -9.44 18.24 -12.44
N ALA A 67 -9.03 17.24 -13.22
CA ALA A 67 -8.71 15.94 -12.64
C ALA A 67 -7.54 16.07 -11.65
N ALA A 68 -7.53 15.25 -10.62
CA ALA A 68 -6.46 15.24 -9.64
C ALA A 68 -5.09 14.93 -10.30
N PHE A 69 -5.11 14.12 -11.34
CA PHE A 69 -3.94 13.78 -12.16
C PHE A 69 -4.38 13.49 -13.60
N ASN A 70 -3.48 13.69 -14.56
CA ASN A 70 -3.75 13.38 -15.96
C ASN A 70 -3.94 11.87 -16.24
N SER A 71 -3.53 11.01 -15.31
CA SER A 71 -3.64 9.54 -15.41
C SER A 71 -4.86 8.94 -14.69
N ASP A 72 -5.74 9.77 -14.11
CA ASP A 72 -6.94 9.30 -13.38
C ASP A 72 -8.11 8.94 -14.31
N PHE A 73 -7.84 8.71 -15.60
CA PHE A 73 -8.81 8.30 -16.59
C PHE A 73 -8.38 7.01 -17.26
N ASN A 74 -9.34 6.15 -17.57
CA ASN A 74 -9.15 4.94 -18.36
C ASN A 74 -8.17 3.90 -17.77
N PHE A 75 -7.99 3.87 -16.46
CA PHE A 75 -7.25 2.78 -15.84
C PHE A 75 -8.03 1.47 -15.98
N ASN A 76 -7.42 0.50 -16.65
CA ASN A 76 -8.06 -0.79 -16.92
C ASN A 76 -7.83 -1.76 -15.75
N VAL A 77 -8.84 -1.91 -14.91
CA VAL A 77 -8.78 -2.80 -13.74
C VAL A 77 -8.61 -4.28 -14.12
N TYR A 78 -9.11 -4.71 -15.27
CA TYR A 78 -8.97 -6.10 -15.73
C TYR A 78 -7.53 -6.42 -16.14
N GLU A 79 -6.86 -5.51 -16.82
CA GLU A 79 -5.43 -5.63 -17.13
C GLU A 79 -4.58 -5.60 -15.86
N TYR A 80 -4.95 -4.75 -14.89
CA TYR A 80 -4.30 -4.70 -13.59
C TYR A 80 -4.37 -6.06 -12.87
N PHE A 81 -5.56 -6.67 -12.75
CA PHE A 81 -5.68 -7.97 -12.10
C PHE A 81 -5.03 -9.09 -12.91
N HIS A 82 -5.01 -9.01 -14.24
CA HIS A 82 -4.23 -9.92 -15.08
C HIS A 82 -2.73 -9.81 -14.75
N PHE A 83 -2.17 -8.60 -14.71
CA PHE A 83 -0.80 -8.36 -14.28
C PHE A 83 -0.53 -8.98 -12.89
N CYS A 84 -1.37 -8.69 -11.90
CA CYS A 84 -1.25 -9.21 -10.56
C CYS A 84 -1.25 -10.75 -10.53
N SER A 85 -2.16 -11.38 -11.26
CA SER A 85 -2.26 -12.84 -11.32
C SER A 85 -1.00 -13.49 -11.87
N ARG A 86 -0.32 -12.82 -12.80
CA ARG A 86 0.92 -13.30 -13.43
C ARG A 86 2.16 -13.08 -12.59
N LEU A 87 2.23 -12.02 -11.80
CA LEU A 87 3.41 -11.67 -11.01
C LEU A 87 3.34 -12.09 -9.55
N MET A 88 2.20 -12.53 -9.05
CA MET A 88 2.07 -13.08 -7.71
C MET A 88 2.66 -14.50 -7.63
N LYS A 89 3.24 -14.86 -6.49
CA LYS A 89 3.65 -16.23 -6.16
C LYS A 89 2.47 -17.19 -6.27
N LYS A 90 2.74 -18.47 -6.46
CA LYS A 90 1.74 -19.52 -6.27
C LYS A 90 1.38 -19.63 -4.79
N GLU A 91 0.19 -20.11 -4.51
CA GLU A 91 -0.19 -20.44 -3.14
C GLU A 91 0.66 -21.59 -2.60
N ASP A 92 0.85 -21.59 -1.28
CA ASP A 92 1.59 -22.64 -0.60
C ASP A 92 0.72 -23.91 -0.58
N ASP A 93 1.22 -25.01 -1.20
CA ASP A 93 0.53 -26.28 -1.27
C ASP A 93 0.55 -27.06 0.06
N LYS A 94 1.37 -26.65 1.01
CA LYS A 94 1.41 -27.30 2.32
C LYS A 94 0.09 -27.04 3.06
N LEU A 95 -0.66 -28.11 3.29
CA LEU A 95 -1.81 -28.10 4.19
C LEU A 95 -1.35 -27.67 5.58
N GLN A 96 -1.70 -26.45 5.94
CA GLN A 96 -1.46 -25.96 7.30
C GLN A 96 -2.68 -26.29 8.15
N GLY A 97 -2.45 -26.91 9.31
CA GLY A 97 -3.53 -27.25 10.25
C GLY A 97 -4.33 -26.02 10.70
N ARG A 98 -5.50 -26.24 11.29
CA ARG A 98 -6.35 -25.18 11.84
C ARG A 98 -5.53 -24.21 12.69
N GLY A 99 -5.62 -22.91 12.39
CA GLY A 99 -4.99 -21.83 13.16
C GLY A 99 -3.59 -21.41 12.72
N ARG A 100 -3.01 -21.97 11.67
CA ARG A 100 -1.73 -21.53 11.14
C ARG A 100 -1.91 -20.60 9.97
N SER A 101 -1.23 -19.45 10.00
CA SER A 101 -1.17 -18.59 8.83
C SER A 101 -0.51 -19.32 7.67
N SER A 102 -1.13 -19.32 6.53
CA SER A 102 -0.54 -19.74 5.27
C SER A 102 0.66 -18.84 4.93
N ASN A 103 1.54 -19.30 4.05
CA ASN A 103 2.55 -18.45 3.41
C ASN A 103 2.07 -17.96 2.04
N SER A 104 0.79 -18.07 1.75
CA SER A 104 0.23 -17.67 0.47
C SER A 104 0.31 -16.16 0.25
N PRO A 105 0.45 -15.72 -1.01
CA PRO A 105 0.53 -14.31 -1.34
C PRO A 105 -0.84 -13.64 -1.30
N CYS A 106 -0.83 -12.30 -1.19
CA CYS A 106 -2.03 -11.48 -1.30
C CYS A 106 -1.75 -10.16 -2.03
N MET A 107 -2.80 -9.39 -2.27
CA MET A 107 -2.67 -8.03 -2.75
C MET A 107 -3.55 -7.08 -1.95
N ILE A 108 -3.10 -5.83 -1.83
CA ILE A 108 -3.83 -4.72 -1.22
C ILE A 108 -4.01 -3.65 -2.30
N VAL A 109 -5.24 -3.31 -2.60
CA VAL A 109 -5.59 -2.33 -3.63
C VAL A 109 -6.34 -1.18 -2.99
N PHE A 110 -5.69 -0.03 -2.87
CA PHE A 110 -6.35 1.20 -2.46
C PHE A 110 -7.26 1.67 -3.59
N CYS A 111 -8.47 2.09 -3.25
CA CYS A 111 -9.50 2.43 -4.22
C CYS A 111 -10.52 3.41 -3.65
N ALA A 112 -11.28 4.06 -4.53
CA ALA A 112 -12.50 4.74 -4.15
C ALA A 112 -13.60 3.73 -3.78
N PHE A 113 -14.53 4.16 -2.93
CA PHE A 113 -15.69 3.34 -2.55
C PHE A 113 -16.48 2.88 -3.78
N GLU A 114 -16.65 3.76 -4.75
CA GLU A 114 -17.39 3.53 -5.98
C GLU A 114 -16.75 2.47 -6.89
N GLN A 115 -15.43 2.26 -6.77
CA GLN A 115 -14.72 1.26 -7.57
C GLN A 115 -14.78 -0.16 -7.00
N MET A 116 -15.17 -0.33 -5.73
CA MET A 116 -15.05 -1.62 -5.04
C MET A 116 -15.76 -2.75 -5.78
N HIS A 117 -16.95 -2.49 -6.32
CA HIS A 117 -17.72 -3.51 -7.04
C HIS A 117 -16.97 -4.02 -8.28
N ASP A 118 -16.47 -3.12 -9.10
CA ASP A 118 -15.75 -3.47 -10.32
C ASP A 118 -14.43 -4.20 -10.03
N LEU A 119 -13.74 -3.76 -8.98
CA LEU A 119 -12.52 -4.42 -8.52
C LEU A 119 -12.78 -5.86 -8.05
N ILE A 120 -13.87 -6.09 -7.29
CA ILE A 120 -14.24 -7.43 -6.82
C ILE A 120 -14.58 -8.33 -8.02
N GLN A 121 -15.29 -7.82 -9.02
CA GLN A 121 -15.61 -8.58 -10.23
C GLN A 121 -14.35 -8.92 -11.04
N ALA A 122 -13.48 -7.93 -11.28
CA ALA A 122 -12.25 -8.14 -12.04
C ALA A 122 -11.27 -9.08 -11.30
N ALA A 123 -11.16 -8.97 -9.98
CA ALA A 123 -10.38 -9.86 -9.14
C ALA A 123 -10.87 -11.32 -9.23
N ASN A 124 -12.18 -11.52 -9.13
CA ASN A 124 -12.79 -12.84 -9.20
C ASN A 124 -12.50 -13.55 -10.54
N GLN A 125 -12.54 -12.82 -11.67
CA GLN A 125 -12.18 -13.35 -13.00
C GLN A 125 -10.73 -13.84 -13.08
N GLN A 126 -9.83 -13.32 -12.24
CA GLN A 126 -8.42 -13.74 -12.15
C GLN A 126 -8.16 -14.73 -11.01
N GLY A 127 -9.23 -15.27 -10.39
CA GLY A 127 -9.15 -16.30 -9.35
C GLY A 127 -8.94 -15.76 -7.93
N PHE A 128 -9.04 -14.44 -7.70
CA PHE A 128 -9.00 -13.83 -6.36
C PHE A 128 -10.44 -13.75 -5.82
N LYS A 129 -10.91 -14.84 -5.23
CA LYS A 129 -12.31 -15.01 -4.83
C LYS A 129 -12.65 -14.43 -3.48
N ASN A 130 -11.62 -14.20 -2.65
CA ASN A 130 -11.78 -13.75 -1.27
C ASN A 130 -11.23 -12.33 -1.11
N TYR A 131 -11.90 -11.53 -0.30
CA TYR A 131 -11.43 -10.20 0.02
C TYR A 131 -11.81 -9.76 1.44
N ILE A 132 -11.05 -8.79 1.96
CA ILE A 132 -11.32 -8.10 3.22
C ILE A 132 -11.26 -6.60 2.93
N VAL A 133 -12.27 -5.86 3.40
CA VAL A 133 -12.26 -4.40 3.31
C VAL A 133 -11.37 -3.86 4.42
N LEU A 134 -10.40 -3.03 4.05
CA LEU A 134 -9.56 -2.26 4.95
C LEU A 134 -10.00 -0.80 4.94
N VAL A 135 -10.08 -0.19 6.11
CA VAL A 135 -10.47 1.20 6.30
C VAL A 135 -9.31 1.97 6.90
N PHE A 136 -8.97 3.11 6.33
CA PHE A 136 -7.91 3.99 6.83
C PHE A 136 -8.55 5.27 7.36
N ILE A 137 -8.33 5.57 8.63
CA ILE A 137 -8.94 6.71 9.32
C ILE A 137 -7.88 7.79 9.50
N LYS A 138 -8.10 8.93 8.87
CA LYS A 138 -7.23 10.11 8.97
C LYS A 138 -7.56 10.90 10.23
N ASN A 139 -6.54 11.36 10.93
CA ASN A 139 -6.70 12.31 12.05
C ASN A 139 -6.83 13.77 11.59
N TYR A 140 -6.95 13.99 10.29
CA TYR A 140 -7.15 15.29 9.65
C TYR A 140 -8.14 15.15 8.49
N SER A 141 -8.78 16.25 8.12
CA SER A 141 -9.73 16.26 7.02
C SER A 141 -9.13 16.95 5.79
N PRO A 142 -8.70 16.20 4.77
CA PRO A 142 -8.23 16.80 3.51
C PRO A 142 -9.37 17.19 2.58
N GLN A 143 -10.58 16.73 2.82
CA GLN A 143 -11.68 16.81 1.88
C GLN A 143 -12.97 17.22 2.55
N VAL A 144 -13.63 18.25 2.00
CA VAL A 144 -15.01 18.60 2.35
C VAL A 144 -15.93 17.77 1.48
N LEU A 145 -16.72 16.88 2.09
CA LEU A 145 -17.69 16.05 1.37
C LEU A 145 -18.96 16.82 1.07
N LYS A 146 -19.41 17.68 1.96
CA LYS A 146 -20.55 18.56 1.77
C LYS A 146 -20.38 19.82 2.59
N ALA A 147 -20.06 20.94 1.94
CA ALA A 147 -19.73 22.20 2.60
C ALA A 147 -20.86 22.71 3.49
N ASN A 148 -22.10 22.79 2.96
CA ASN A 148 -23.25 23.31 3.70
C ASN A 148 -23.64 22.45 4.93
N MET A 149 -23.26 21.17 4.96
CA MET A 149 -23.49 20.26 6.08
C MET A 149 -22.27 20.15 6.97
N ARG A 150 -21.14 20.75 6.60
CA ARG A 150 -19.83 20.62 7.28
C ARG A 150 -19.37 19.16 7.42
N VAL A 151 -19.78 18.32 6.46
CA VAL A 151 -19.33 16.90 6.43
C VAL A 151 -18.00 16.83 5.70
N VAL A 152 -17.03 16.23 6.36
CA VAL A 152 -15.65 16.12 5.86
C VAL A 152 -15.23 14.65 5.75
N GLY A 153 -14.47 14.33 4.71
CA GLY A 153 -13.97 12.98 4.48
C GLY A 153 -12.72 12.72 5.31
N ALA A 154 -12.77 11.67 6.13
CA ALA A 154 -11.65 11.26 6.96
C ALA A 154 -11.25 9.80 6.73
N THR A 155 -11.85 9.14 5.75
CA THR A 155 -11.60 7.72 5.47
C THR A 155 -11.05 7.51 4.07
N GLU A 156 -10.19 6.52 3.92
CA GLU A 156 -9.83 5.88 2.66
C GLU A 156 -10.04 4.38 2.77
N TYR A 157 -10.09 3.70 1.65
CA TYR A 157 -10.39 2.29 1.58
C TYR A 157 -9.34 1.54 0.79
N ALA A 158 -9.17 0.26 1.13
CA ALA A 158 -8.51 -0.70 0.27
C ALA A 158 -9.20 -2.06 0.37
N LEU A 159 -8.99 -2.89 -0.64
CA LEU A 159 -9.40 -4.28 -0.64
C LEU A 159 -8.15 -5.16 -0.56
N LEU A 160 -8.11 -6.03 0.45
CA LEU A 160 -7.12 -7.10 0.55
C LEU A 160 -7.69 -8.31 -0.18
N PHE A 161 -7.09 -8.69 -1.31
CA PHE A 161 -7.53 -9.85 -2.10
C PHE A 161 -6.59 -11.04 -1.92
N TYR A 162 -7.16 -12.24 -1.89
CA TYR A 162 -6.43 -13.50 -1.91
C TYR A 162 -7.24 -14.59 -2.63
N ARG A 163 -6.57 -15.69 -2.99
CA ARG A 163 -7.20 -16.81 -3.70
C ARG A 163 -7.94 -17.75 -2.72
N ASP A 164 -7.62 -19.02 -2.74
CA ASP A 164 -8.31 -20.02 -1.94
C ASP A 164 -7.70 -20.19 -0.54
N LYS A 165 -6.39 -19.93 -0.39
CA LYS A 165 -5.67 -20.09 0.88
C LYS A 165 -5.43 -18.76 1.57
N LEU A 166 -5.49 -18.79 2.90
CA LEU A 166 -5.22 -17.60 3.72
C LEU A 166 -3.84 -17.02 3.43
N PRO A 167 -3.72 -15.70 3.32
CA PRO A 167 -2.44 -15.06 3.08
C PRO A 167 -1.49 -15.20 4.28
N LYS A 168 -0.20 -14.99 4.03
CA LYS A 168 0.78 -14.78 5.08
C LYS A 168 0.29 -13.66 6.01
N PHE A 169 0.34 -13.92 7.31
CA PHE A 169 -0.16 -12.97 8.30
C PHE A 169 0.75 -12.99 9.54
N ARG A 170 1.36 -11.86 9.85
CA ARG A 170 2.30 -11.66 10.95
C ARG A 170 1.70 -10.68 11.96
N ASN A 171 1.21 -11.21 13.04
CA ASN A 171 0.57 -10.46 14.13
C ASN A 171 1.25 -10.70 15.49
N GLY A 172 2.51 -11.12 15.48
CA GLY A 172 3.24 -11.44 16.72
C GLY A 172 2.88 -12.81 17.34
N LEU A 173 2.04 -13.62 16.68
CA LEU A 173 1.72 -14.97 17.14
C LEU A 173 2.99 -15.82 17.19
N GLN A 174 3.29 -16.36 18.38
CA GLN A 174 4.40 -17.27 18.60
C GLN A 174 3.93 -18.74 18.51
N ILE A 175 4.84 -19.59 18.09
CA ILE A 175 4.60 -21.03 17.91
C ILE A 175 5.63 -21.76 18.76
N ASP A 176 5.20 -22.75 19.55
CA ASP A 176 6.09 -23.59 20.36
C ASP A 176 6.91 -24.57 19.51
N GLU A 177 7.80 -25.31 20.15
CA GLU A 177 8.67 -26.32 19.52
C GLU A 177 7.89 -27.45 18.83
N ASN A 178 6.65 -27.70 19.26
CA ASN A 178 5.75 -28.69 18.66
C ASN A 178 4.88 -28.10 17.54
N GLY A 179 5.07 -26.82 17.20
CA GLY A 179 4.32 -26.12 16.17
C GLY A 179 2.91 -25.73 16.59
N LYS A 180 2.60 -25.62 17.89
CA LYS A 180 1.31 -25.12 18.41
C LYS A 180 1.42 -23.63 18.71
N ASN A 181 0.30 -22.92 18.52
CA ASN A 181 0.19 -21.52 18.89
C ASN A 181 0.31 -21.36 20.42
N ILE A 182 1.18 -20.47 20.85
CA ILE A 182 1.32 -20.10 22.26
C ILE A 182 0.15 -19.17 22.60
N VAL A 183 -0.70 -19.61 23.54
CA VAL A 183 -1.87 -18.85 23.99
C VAL A 183 -1.42 -17.53 24.62
N GLY A 184 -2.11 -16.45 24.32
CA GLY A 184 -1.80 -15.10 24.81
C GLY A 184 -0.75 -14.37 23.97
N THR A 185 -0.23 -14.99 22.90
CA THR A 185 0.59 -14.31 21.92
C THR A 185 -0.20 -14.03 20.64
N GLY A 186 0.19 -13.02 19.89
CA GLY A 186 -0.50 -12.59 18.68
C GLY A 186 -1.62 -11.60 18.96
N GLU A 187 -1.58 -10.49 18.22
CA GLU A 187 -2.58 -9.43 18.32
C GLU A 187 -3.76 -9.68 17.39
N MET A 188 -4.95 -9.27 17.82
CA MET A 188 -6.10 -9.12 16.94
C MET A 188 -5.95 -7.82 16.16
N ILE A 189 -5.69 -7.93 14.88
CA ILE A 189 -5.54 -6.76 14.00
C ILE A 189 -6.92 -6.37 13.47
N PHE A 190 -7.35 -5.15 13.80
CA PHE A 190 -8.57 -4.58 13.24
C PHE A 190 -8.42 -4.36 11.73
N ASN A 191 -9.53 -4.41 11.01
CA ASN A 191 -9.57 -4.06 9.60
C ASN A 191 -9.53 -2.54 9.34
N TRP A 192 -9.30 -1.73 10.36
CA TRP A 192 -9.07 -0.30 10.24
C TRP A 192 -7.69 0.09 10.77
N PHE A 193 -7.11 1.12 10.17
CA PHE A 193 -5.77 1.61 10.47
C PHE A 193 -5.80 3.12 10.63
N LYS A 194 -5.05 3.65 11.60
CA LYS A 194 -4.79 5.08 11.66
C LYS A 194 -3.94 5.50 10.46
N TRP A 195 -4.34 6.60 9.84
CA TRP A 195 -3.57 7.25 8.81
C TRP A 195 -2.96 8.53 9.37
N GLU A 196 -1.71 8.49 9.71
CA GLU A 196 -0.95 9.63 10.16
C GLU A 196 -0.09 10.15 9.01
N LYS A 197 0.08 11.47 8.94
CA LYS A 197 0.98 12.07 7.95
C LYS A 197 2.41 11.65 8.27
N ASP A 198 3.22 11.49 7.23
CA ASP A 198 4.67 11.34 7.38
C ASP A 198 5.28 12.61 8.01
N GLY A 199 6.40 12.45 8.72
CA GLY A 199 7.23 13.53 9.22
C GLY A 199 7.98 14.28 8.10
N GLU A 200 8.74 15.27 8.49
CA GLU A 200 9.51 16.13 7.58
C GLU A 200 10.67 15.39 6.88
N ASP A 201 11.09 14.25 7.43
CA ASP A 201 12.11 13.37 6.88
C ASP A 201 11.65 12.58 5.64
N ILE A 202 10.35 12.57 5.37
CA ILE A 202 9.77 11.93 4.19
C ILE A 202 9.35 12.98 3.17
N PRO A 203 9.98 13.04 1.99
CA PRO A 203 9.66 14.04 0.99
C PRO A 203 8.24 13.88 0.47
N LYS A 204 7.53 15.00 0.34
CA LYS A 204 6.22 15.01 -0.29
C LYS A 204 6.36 15.22 -1.79
N ILE A 205 6.23 14.13 -2.54
CA ILE A 205 6.41 14.10 -3.99
C ILE A 205 5.06 14.13 -4.72
N HIS A 206 4.10 13.32 -4.24
CA HIS A 206 2.81 13.15 -4.89
C HIS A 206 1.68 13.70 -4.00
N PRO A 207 0.65 14.38 -4.57
CA PRO A 207 -0.45 14.94 -3.77
C PRO A 207 -1.24 13.90 -2.98
N ALA A 208 -1.42 12.70 -3.54
CA ALA A 208 -2.12 11.56 -2.91
C ALA A 208 -1.15 10.53 -2.30
N GLN A 209 0.05 10.94 -1.92
CA GLN A 209 1.07 10.05 -1.34
C GLN A 209 0.56 9.33 -0.10
N LYS A 210 0.70 8.00 -0.11
CA LYS A 210 0.39 7.17 1.05
C LYS A 210 1.54 7.27 2.08
N PRO A 211 1.23 7.36 3.40
CA PRO A 211 2.27 7.45 4.43
C PRO A 211 3.17 6.22 4.45
N VAL A 212 4.48 6.46 4.51
CA VAL A 212 5.50 5.39 4.55
C VAL A 212 5.30 4.49 5.77
N ASN A 213 4.98 5.05 6.94
CA ASN A 213 4.76 4.26 8.15
C ASN A 213 3.53 3.34 8.05
N LEU A 214 2.45 3.81 7.43
CA LEU A 214 1.28 2.98 7.15
C LEU A 214 1.64 1.81 6.23
N LEU A 215 2.37 2.09 5.15
CA LEU A 215 2.83 1.07 4.20
C LEU A 215 3.78 0.06 4.86
N LYS A 216 4.69 0.51 5.73
CA LYS A 216 5.56 -0.38 6.53
C LYS A 216 4.74 -1.35 7.37
N ARG A 217 3.70 -0.85 8.05
CA ARG A 217 2.81 -1.70 8.86
C ARG A 217 2.12 -2.76 8.02
N LEU A 218 1.52 -2.38 6.89
CA LEU A 218 0.86 -3.32 5.98
C LEU A 218 1.83 -4.35 5.42
N ILE A 219 3.00 -3.92 4.93
CA ILE A 219 4.04 -4.79 4.38
C ILE A 219 4.51 -5.78 5.45
N THR A 220 4.73 -5.36 6.68
CA THR A 220 5.20 -6.22 7.77
C THR A 220 4.17 -7.29 8.15
N ILE A 221 2.88 -6.98 8.10
CA ILE A 221 1.81 -7.94 8.38
C ILE A 221 1.78 -9.07 7.35
N PHE A 222 1.99 -8.76 6.06
CA PHE A 222 1.75 -9.72 4.97
C PHE A 222 3.02 -10.27 4.32
N THR A 223 4.20 -9.90 4.82
CA THR A 223 5.49 -10.35 4.28
C THR A 223 6.52 -10.59 5.39
N ASP A 224 7.58 -11.33 5.03
CA ASP A 224 8.79 -11.47 5.83
C ASP A 224 9.96 -10.68 5.20
N PRO A 225 11.04 -10.35 5.95
CA PRO A 225 12.27 -9.83 5.36
C PRO A 225 12.76 -10.71 4.20
N GLY A 226 13.18 -10.09 3.10
CA GLY A 226 13.58 -10.77 1.87
C GLY A 226 12.44 -11.14 0.91
N ASP A 227 11.17 -11.08 1.34
CA ASP A 227 10.04 -11.24 0.42
C ASP A 227 9.99 -10.11 -0.61
N VAL A 228 9.32 -10.37 -1.72
CA VAL A 228 9.14 -9.42 -2.82
C VAL A 228 7.80 -8.72 -2.69
N VAL A 229 7.84 -7.39 -2.76
CA VAL A 229 6.67 -6.52 -2.86
C VAL A 229 6.68 -5.84 -4.23
N ILE A 230 5.52 -5.79 -4.89
CA ILE A 230 5.35 -5.08 -6.17
C ILE A 230 4.32 -3.98 -6.02
N ASP A 231 4.63 -2.81 -6.58
CA ASP A 231 3.71 -1.68 -6.71
C ASP A 231 3.61 -1.25 -8.18
N PRO A 232 2.53 -1.63 -8.88
CA PRO A 232 2.34 -1.25 -10.29
C PRO A 232 1.95 0.21 -10.52
N CYS A 233 1.70 0.99 -9.47
CA CYS A 233 1.32 2.41 -9.52
C CYS A 233 2.12 3.19 -8.46
N ALA A 234 3.45 3.15 -8.55
CA ALA A 234 4.36 3.53 -7.46
C ALA A 234 4.33 5.02 -7.08
N GLY A 235 3.90 5.90 -7.97
CA GLY A 235 3.78 7.33 -7.71
C GLY A 235 5.04 7.95 -7.11
N SER A 236 4.95 8.33 -5.84
CA SER A 236 6.07 8.90 -5.07
C SER A 236 7.17 7.92 -4.68
N GLY A 237 6.96 6.60 -4.85
CA GLY A 237 7.88 5.58 -4.38
C GLY A 237 7.79 5.25 -2.89
N SER A 238 6.75 5.72 -2.18
CA SER A 238 6.55 5.46 -0.74
C SER A 238 6.56 3.96 -0.39
N THR A 239 5.96 3.12 -1.25
CA THR A 239 5.99 1.66 -1.09
C THR A 239 7.42 1.12 -1.17
N GLY A 240 8.21 1.61 -2.12
CA GLY A 240 9.63 1.24 -2.25
C GLY A 240 10.45 1.62 -1.02
N ARG A 241 10.23 2.84 -0.49
CA ARG A 241 10.85 3.31 0.76
C ARG A 241 10.49 2.41 1.94
N ALA A 242 9.20 2.09 2.10
CA ALA A 242 8.73 1.19 3.14
C ALA A 242 9.35 -0.21 3.04
N CYS A 243 9.52 -0.73 1.82
CA CYS A 243 10.18 -2.01 1.57
C CYS A 243 11.67 -1.98 1.98
N LEU A 244 12.39 -0.94 1.60
CA LEU A 244 13.81 -0.79 1.95
C LEU A 244 14.01 -0.71 3.47
N GLU A 245 13.18 0.09 4.16
CA GLU A 245 13.26 0.24 5.62
C GLU A 245 12.87 -1.02 6.38
N THR A 246 12.10 -1.91 5.78
CA THR A 246 11.65 -3.17 6.39
C THR A 246 12.37 -4.40 5.86
N GLY A 247 13.36 -4.24 4.98
CA GLY A 247 14.18 -5.33 4.45
C GLY A 247 13.48 -6.20 3.41
N ARG A 248 12.56 -5.65 2.63
CA ARG A 248 11.85 -6.33 1.54
C ARG A 248 12.40 -5.92 0.18
N ASN A 249 12.38 -6.84 -0.77
CA ASN A 249 12.69 -6.53 -2.17
C ASN A 249 11.50 -5.80 -2.79
N PHE A 250 11.78 -4.80 -3.64
CA PHE A 250 10.77 -3.96 -4.27
C PHE A 250 10.92 -3.91 -5.78
N TYR A 251 9.79 -3.95 -6.48
CA TYR A 251 9.66 -3.62 -7.89
C TYR A 251 8.46 -2.70 -8.08
N GLY A 252 8.65 -1.56 -8.73
CA GLY A 252 7.60 -0.59 -8.96
C GLY A 252 7.55 -0.10 -10.39
N PHE A 253 6.39 0.42 -10.79
CA PHE A 253 6.17 1.09 -12.07
C PHE A 253 5.61 2.47 -11.85
N GLU A 254 6.15 3.46 -12.59
CA GLU A 254 5.66 4.83 -12.60
C GLU A 254 5.78 5.38 -14.02
N ILE A 255 4.63 5.78 -14.60
CA ILE A 255 4.55 6.27 -15.96
C ILE A 255 4.97 7.74 -16.09
N ASN A 256 4.71 8.52 -15.04
CA ASN A 256 5.05 9.93 -15.00
C ASN A 256 6.55 10.10 -14.74
N LYS A 257 7.26 10.71 -15.69
CA LYS A 257 8.71 10.91 -15.63
C LYS A 257 9.14 11.76 -14.44
N ASP A 258 8.37 12.77 -14.08
CA ASP A 258 8.73 13.69 -12.99
C ASP A 258 8.55 12.99 -11.63
N PHE A 259 7.46 12.25 -11.42
CA PHE A 259 7.28 11.44 -10.22
C PHE A 259 8.35 10.35 -10.13
N TYR A 260 8.63 9.65 -11.24
CA TYR A 260 9.69 8.65 -11.28
C TYR A 260 11.05 9.22 -10.89
N LYS A 261 11.44 10.37 -11.48
CA LYS A 261 12.72 11.02 -11.21
C LYS A 261 12.80 11.40 -9.72
N ARG A 262 11.81 12.12 -9.23
CA ARG A 262 11.75 12.54 -7.82
C ARG A 262 11.68 11.35 -6.85
N ALA A 263 10.94 10.30 -7.17
CA ALA A 263 10.91 9.09 -6.38
C ALA A 263 12.30 8.48 -6.24
N LYS A 264 13.08 8.39 -7.33
CA LYS A 264 14.45 7.87 -7.29
C LYS A 264 15.40 8.77 -6.51
N GLU A 265 15.35 10.06 -6.74
CA GLU A 265 16.32 11.03 -6.20
C GLU A 265 16.02 11.43 -4.76
N GLU A 266 14.75 11.56 -4.37
CA GLU A 266 14.34 12.10 -3.07
C GLU A 266 13.83 10.98 -2.11
N MET A 267 13.03 10.01 -2.61
CA MET A 267 12.40 9.01 -1.76
C MET A 267 13.27 7.77 -1.55
N LEU A 268 13.86 7.23 -2.61
CA LEU A 268 14.57 5.95 -2.57
C LEU A 268 16.08 6.12 -2.32
N CYS A 269 16.68 7.26 -2.65
CA CYS A 269 18.11 7.51 -2.44
C CYS A 269 18.48 7.53 -0.95
N TYR A 270 17.68 8.17 -0.13
CA TYR A 270 17.90 8.31 1.33
C TYR A 270 18.03 6.97 2.07
N SER A 271 17.38 5.91 1.58
CA SER A 271 17.41 4.59 2.21
C SER A 271 18.68 3.78 1.93
N GLN A 272 19.44 4.12 0.90
CA GLN A 272 20.73 3.47 0.61
C GLN A 272 21.80 3.90 1.64
N GLU A 273 21.73 5.12 2.15
CA GLU A 273 22.62 5.62 3.21
C GLU A 273 22.24 5.06 4.59
N LEU A 274 20.94 4.89 4.87
CA LEU A 274 20.47 4.31 6.15
C LEU A 274 20.77 2.82 6.30
N GLY A 275 20.85 2.07 5.20
CA GLY A 275 21.28 0.67 5.21
C GLY A 275 22.71 0.50 5.74
N ALA A 276 23.55 1.53 5.62
CA ALA A 276 24.91 1.56 6.16
C ALA A 276 24.97 1.97 7.64
N VAL A 277 23.98 2.71 8.14
CA VAL A 277 23.99 3.29 9.51
C VAL A 277 23.18 2.46 10.53
N LYS A 278 22.16 1.71 10.11
CA LYS A 278 21.24 0.96 11.02
C LYS A 278 21.78 -0.35 11.60
N ASP A 279 23.08 -0.63 11.50
CA ASP A 279 23.70 -1.81 12.15
C ASP A 279 23.81 -1.68 13.69
N LYS A 280 23.28 -0.64 14.31
CA LYS A 280 23.42 -0.40 15.76
C LYS A 280 22.16 -0.30 16.59
N ARG A 281 20.94 -0.33 16.01
CA ARG A 281 19.71 -0.34 16.81
C ARG A 281 18.62 -1.19 16.13
N GLN A 282 18.59 -2.45 16.49
CA GLN A 282 17.43 -3.30 16.29
C GLN A 282 16.38 -2.88 17.34
N VAL A 283 15.63 -1.84 17.05
CA VAL A 283 14.47 -1.48 17.89
C VAL A 283 13.33 -2.39 17.45
N SER A 284 12.84 -3.22 18.35
CA SER A 284 11.66 -4.03 18.15
C SER A 284 10.47 -3.13 17.86
N ILE A 285 9.59 -3.53 16.92
CA ILE A 285 8.32 -2.85 16.68
C ILE A 285 7.50 -2.74 17.98
N PHE A 286 7.67 -3.69 18.91
CA PHE A 286 7.06 -3.69 20.24
C PHE A 286 7.56 -2.57 21.16
N ASP A 287 8.78 -2.08 20.98
CA ASP A 287 9.32 -0.98 21.79
C ASP A 287 8.72 0.38 21.36
N ILE A 288 8.41 0.53 20.06
CA ILE A 288 7.78 1.76 19.53
C ILE A 288 6.31 1.87 19.97
N LEU A 289 5.62 0.75 20.18
CA LEU A 289 4.21 0.76 20.60
C LEU A 289 4.05 1.00 22.12
N ARG A 290 5.06 0.71 22.94
CA ARG A 290 5.02 0.95 24.39
C ARG A 290 5.24 2.42 24.77
N GLU A 291 5.96 3.19 23.96
CA GLU A 291 6.19 4.63 24.23
C GLU A 291 4.98 5.52 23.91
N GLY A 292 3.98 5.01 23.17
CA GLY A 292 2.74 5.73 22.81
C GLY A 292 1.57 5.58 23.80
N GLU A 293 1.71 4.77 24.87
CA GLU A 293 0.63 4.55 25.86
C GLU A 293 0.89 5.26 27.21
N SER A 294 1.91 6.11 27.31
CA SER A 294 2.27 6.81 28.56
C SER A 294 2.16 8.32 28.47
N GLU A 295 1.14 8.86 27.78
CA GLU A 295 0.68 10.26 27.95
C GLU A 295 -0.85 10.34 27.85
#